data_554e83a10388f0afb6ad85933889611d
#
_entry.id   554e83a10388f0afb6ad85933889611d
#
_cell.length_a   1.000
_cell.length_b   1.000
_cell.length_c   1.000
_cell.angle_alpha   90.00
_cell.angle_beta   90.00
_cell.angle_gamma   90.00
#
_symmetry.space_group_name_H-M   'P 1'
#
loop_
_entity.id
_entity.type
_entity.pdbx_description
1 polymer ?
#
loop_
_entity_poly.entity_id
_entity_poly.type
_entity_poly.pdbx_seq_one_letter_code
_entity_poly.pdbx_strand_id
1 'polypeptide(L)'
;MGRKSRYLMLTVDVEALPKRASDDHVRRLMWGEQVGGTAGVREISALGKEFDLTHTFYVDYCGAFARKTEIDEVVQWLVRAGEDVQLHTHPEYLPPEFWAEHGFEANPRMPNEYSPEKAAFAMQYFSDLLAQVKGEPVLGFRSGSFRWNAGMLEALAKAGIRLSSNNSIISRNQGKCTYSEPTCYPFQWSNGVLEAPMTEKQFFPAFHKALWGRMQYPFSEHFNKPFMRLLRPLGAGGQGSFQVMLLHSWSLLYWDENDYATYRDDQRIEGYRKLLKKVAKDYDVITVPEFLDLQARGAFGDLKTVDVELAALKA
;
A
#
# COMPACT_ATOMS: atom_id res chain seq x y z
N MET A 1 -32.21 -6.72 -12.89
CA MET A 1 -31.21 -5.76 -12.38
C MET A 1 -29.89 -6.51 -12.19
N GLY A 2 -28.85 -6.21 -12.98
CA GLY A 2 -27.54 -6.82 -12.81
C GLY A 2 -26.98 -6.52 -11.41
N ARG A 3 -26.26 -7.48 -10.82
CA ARG A 3 -25.54 -7.29 -9.55
C ARG A 3 -24.53 -6.15 -9.77
N LYS A 4 -24.59 -5.09 -8.96
CA LYS A 4 -23.59 -4.01 -9.03
C LYS A 4 -22.22 -4.60 -8.74
N SER A 5 -21.23 -4.34 -9.59
CA SER A 5 -19.84 -4.80 -9.39
C SER A 5 -19.27 -4.30 -8.05
N ARG A 6 -18.55 -5.18 -7.38
CA ARG A 6 -17.89 -4.89 -6.10
C ARG A 6 -16.39 -5.18 -6.29
N TYR A 7 -15.61 -4.15 -6.46
CA TYR A 7 -14.18 -4.28 -6.69
C TYR A 7 -13.39 -4.25 -5.38
N LEU A 8 -12.36 -5.07 -5.30
CA LEU A 8 -11.42 -5.10 -4.18
C LEU A 8 -10.00 -5.22 -4.70
N MET A 9 -9.09 -4.36 -4.23
CA MET A 9 -7.64 -4.56 -4.39
C MET A 9 -7.09 -5.24 -3.14
N LEU A 10 -6.46 -6.41 -3.31
CA LEU A 10 -5.68 -7.10 -2.28
C LEU A 10 -4.24 -6.58 -2.37
N THR A 11 -3.85 -5.70 -1.45
CA THR A 11 -2.56 -5.01 -1.55
C THR A 11 -1.62 -5.43 -0.43
N VAL A 12 -0.34 -5.65 -0.77
CA VAL A 12 0.69 -6.12 0.15
C VAL A 12 1.88 -5.16 0.10
N ASP A 13 2.17 -4.47 1.20
CA ASP A 13 3.40 -3.69 1.33
C ASP A 13 4.54 -4.66 1.67
N VAL A 14 5.53 -4.75 0.78
CA VAL A 14 6.68 -5.67 0.88
C VAL A 14 7.87 -4.86 1.35
N GLU A 15 8.20 -4.99 2.61
CA GLU A 15 9.14 -4.12 3.30
C GLU A 15 10.17 -4.92 4.10
N ALA A 16 11.41 -4.46 4.12
CA ALA A 16 12.50 -5.01 4.94
C ALA A 16 12.93 -4.00 6.00
N LEU A 17 11.99 -3.57 6.86
CA LEU A 17 12.21 -2.50 7.83
C LEU A 17 13.14 -2.93 8.96
N PRO A 18 14.26 -2.22 9.22
CA PRO A 18 15.26 -2.61 10.23
C PRO A 18 14.72 -2.76 11.66
N LYS A 19 13.64 -2.04 11.98
CA LYS A 19 13.00 -2.08 13.30
C LYS A 19 12.07 -3.28 13.52
N ARG A 20 11.90 -4.16 12.51
CA ARG A 20 10.89 -5.23 12.54
C ARG A 20 11.50 -6.64 12.58
N ALA A 21 12.80 -6.76 12.52
CA ALA A 21 13.54 -7.98 12.72
C ALA A 21 14.93 -7.67 13.28
N SER A 22 15.54 -8.63 13.99
CA SER A 22 16.86 -8.45 14.60
C SER A 22 18.00 -8.49 13.60
N ASP A 23 17.83 -9.22 12.51
CA ASP A 23 18.80 -9.45 11.46
C ASP A 23 18.12 -9.77 10.12
N ASP A 24 18.88 -9.84 9.05
CA ASP A 24 18.48 -10.34 7.73
C ASP A 24 17.04 -9.93 7.31
N HIS A 25 16.80 -8.62 7.30
CA HIS A 25 15.45 -8.06 7.15
C HIS A 25 14.74 -8.51 5.86
N VAL A 26 15.46 -8.71 4.74
CA VAL A 26 14.85 -9.21 3.49
C VAL A 26 14.36 -10.63 3.68
N ARG A 27 15.21 -11.51 4.22
CA ARG A 27 14.87 -12.90 4.46
C ARG A 27 13.77 -13.05 5.50
N ARG A 28 13.86 -12.30 6.62
CA ARG A 28 12.92 -12.37 7.74
C ARG A 28 11.55 -11.77 7.41
N LEU A 29 11.50 -10.65 6.70
CA LEU A 29 10.29 -9.85 6.55
C LEU A 29 9.66 -9.96 5.16
N MET A 30 10.45 -10.07 4.09
CA MET A 30 9.89 -10.23 2.75
C MET A 30 9.62 -11.70 2.43
N TRP A 31 10.63 -12.58 2.59
CA TRP A 31 10.43 -14.02 2.43
C TRP A 31 9.69 -14.66 3.60
N GLY A 32 9.72 -14.03 4.78
CA GLY A 32 9.05 -14.51 5.98
C GLY A 32 9.69 -15.79 6.56
N GLU A 33 11.00 -15.98 6.37
CA GLU A 33 11.73 -17.13 6.89
C GLU A 33 11.98 -16.99 8.39
N GLN A 34 11.26 -17.78 9.16
CA GLN A 34 11.25 -17.73 10.62
C GLN A 34 11.32 -19.14 11.22
N VAL A 35 11.39 -19.21 12.54
CA VAL A 35 11.21 -20.48 13.25
C VAL A 35 9.84 -21.06 12.91
N GLY A 36 9.81 -22.34 12.56
CA GLY A 36 8.57 -23.05 12.20
C GLY A 36 8.17 -22.93 10.72
N GLY A 37 8.95 -22.22 9.88
CA GLY A 37 8.73 -22.18 8.43
C GLY A 37 8.63 -20.78 7.86
N THR A 38 8.13 -20.67 6.63
CA THR A 38 7.98 -19.40 5.91
C THR A 38 6.55 -18.89 5.97
N ALA A 39 6.37 -17.56 6.05
CA ALA A 39 5.07 -16.91 5.98
C ALA A 39 5.17 -15.46 5.44
N GLY A 40 5.88 -15.29 4.33
CA GLY A 40 6.06 -14.03 3.63
C GLY A 40 5.32 -13.98 2.30
N VAL A 41 5.94 -13.32 1.31
CA VAL A 41 5.33 -13.10 -0.02
C VAL A 41 4.92 -14.41 -0.71
N ARG A 42 5.68 -15.50 -0.53
CA ARG A 42 5.37 -16.82 -1.13
C ARG A 42 4.08 -17.40 -0.57
N GLU A 43 3.91 -17.35 0.74
CA GLU A 43 2.70 -17.86 1.40
C GLU A 43 1.47 -17.01 1.05
N ILE A 44 1.61 -15.67 1.05
CA ILE A 44 0.52 -14.77 0.67
C ILE A 44 0.07 -15.05 -0.77
N SER A 45 1.01 -15.16 -1.70
CA SER A 45 0.72 -15.50 -3.09
C SER A 45 0.03 -16.87 -3.22
N ALA A 46 0.59 -17.92 -2.58
CA ALA A 46 0.02 -19.25 -2.61
C ALA A 46 -1.43 -19.30 -2.11
N LEU A 47 -1.72 -18.60 -1.02
CA LEU A 47 -3.07 -18.49 -0.49
C LEU A 47 -4.03 -17.78 -1.45
N GLY A 48 -3.58 -16.76 -2.19
CA GLY A 48 -4.37 -16.14 -3.25
C GLY A 48 -4.70 -17.12 -4.37
N LYS A 49 -3.70 -17.86 -4.84
CA LYS A 49 -3.85 -18.85 -5.93
C LYS A 49 -4.81 -20.00 -5.59
N GLU A 50 -5.00 -20.33 -4.30
CA GLU A 50 -6.03 -21.31 -3.89
C GLU A 50 -7.44 -20.88 -4.33
N PHE A 51 -7.67 -19.61 -4.61
CA PHE A 51 -8.97 -19.01 -4.96
C PHE A 51 -8.93 -18.21 -6.27
N ASP A 52 -7.92 -18.40 -7.11
CA ASP A 52 -7.71 -17.67 -8.37
C ASP A 52 -7.64 -16.14 -8.18
N LEU A 53 -7.07 -15.68 -7.06
CA LEU A 53 -6.90 -14.28 -6.72
C LEU A 53 -5.46 -13.83 -6.93
N THR A 54 -5.28 -12.66 -7.52
CA THR A 54 -3.99 -11.98 -7.69
C THR A 54 -3.88 -10.83 -6.70
N HIS A 55 -2.72 -10.70 -6.06
CA HIS A 55 -2.41 -9.55 -5.19
C HIS A 55 -1.61 -8.50 -5.95
N THR A 56 -1.72 -7.25 -5.50
CA THR A 56 -0.78 -6.17 -5.84
C THR A 56 0.26 -6.05 -4.74
N PHE A 57 1.52 -6.34 -5.05
CA PHE A 57 2.65 -6.22 -4.14
C PHE A 57 3.38 -4.89 -4.37
N TYR A 58 3.33 -4.00 -3.39
CA TYR A 58 4.06 -2.74 -3.38
C TYR A 58 5.44 -2.95 -2.72
N VAL A 59 6.51 -2.97 -3.51
CA VAL A 59 7.85 -3.37 -3.06
C VAL A 59 8.70 -2.16 -2.69
N ASP A 60 9.27 -2.18 -1.47
CA ASP A 60 10.19 -1.17 -0.94
C ASP A 60 11.65 -1.63 -1.03
N TYR A 61 12.49 -0.78 -1.62
CA TYR A 61 13.95 -0.95 -1.64
C TYR A 61 14.67 -0.24 -0.50
N CYS A 62 14.03 0.77 0.09
CA CYS A 62 14.71 1.70 0.99
C CYS A 62 15.09 1.07 2.34
N GLY A 63 14.24 0.20 2.88
CA GLY A 63 14.42 -0.40 4.19
C GLY A 63 15.66 -1.29 4.31
N ALA A 64 16.13 -1.86 3.19
CA ALA A 64 17.32 -2.68 3.11
C ALA A 64 18.13 -2.39 1.83
N PHE A 65 18.36 -1.13 1.51
CA PHE A 65 18.95 -0.69 0.24
C PHE A 65 20.31 -1.32 -0.05
N ALA A 66 21.15 -1.54 0.96
CA ALA A 66 22.44 -2.22 0.81
C ALA A 66 22.30 -3.69 0.30
N ARG A 67 21.11 -4.26 0.38
CA ARG A 67 20.77 -5.63 -0.04
C ARG A 67 19.82 -5.63 -1.25
N LYS A 68 19.88 -4.62 -2.09
CA LYS A 68 18.96 -4.46 -3.23
C LYS A 68 18.89 -5.69 -4.14
N THR A 69 20.00 -6.40 -4.35
CA THR A 69 20.04 -7.62 -5.16
C THR A 69 19.12 -8.73 -4.61
N GLU A 70 19.01 -8.83 -3.29
CA GLU A 70 18.10 -9.81 -2.67
C GLU A 70 16.63 -9.36 -2.79
N ILE A 71 16.39 -8.03 -2.80
CA ILE A 71 15.05 -7.49 -3.09
C ILE A 71 14.71 -7.74 -4.56
N ASP A 72 15.67 -7.61 -5.48
CA ASP A 72 15.49 -7.96 -6.90
C ASP A 72 15.04 -9.42 -7.07
N GLU A 73 15.57 -10.36 -6.28
CA GLU A 73 15.14 -11.77 -6.29
C GLU A 73 13.66 -11.91 -5.84
N VAL A 74 13.22 -11.12 -4.85
CA VAL A 74 11.81 -11.07 -4.42
C VAL A 74 10.93 -10.57 -5.57
N VAL A 75 11.30 -9.45 -6.19
CA VAL A 75 10.56 -8.87 -7.34
C VAL A 75 10.46 -9.88 -8.48
N GLN A 76 11.57 -10.45 -8.90
CA GLN A 76 11.61 -11.44 -9.99
C GLN A 76 10.75 -12.67 -9.66
N TRP A 77 10.74 -13.11 -8.41
CA TRP A 77 9.89 -14.22 -7.98
C TRP A 77 8.41 -13.87 -8.10
N LEU A 78 8.00 -12.68 -7.59
CA LEU A 78 6.62 -12.20 -7.68
C LEU A 78 6.14 -12.09 -9.12
N VAL A 79 6.96 -11.53 -10.01
CA VAL A 79 6.67 -11.42 -11.45
C VAL A 79 6.48 -12.83 -12.06
N ARG A 80 7.39 -13.77 -11.80
CA ARG A 80 7.25 -15.16 -12.28
C ARG A 80 6.03 -15.88 -11.72
N ALA A 81 5.61 -15.52 -10.51
CA ALA A 81 4.39 -16.05 -9.91
C ALA A 81 3.11 -15.45 -10.51
N GLY A 82 3.22 -14.45 -11.40
CA GLY A 82 2.08 -13.77 -12.03
C GLY A 82 1.34 -12.82 -11.06
N GLU A 83 2.04 -12.28 -10.08
CA GLU A 83 1.52 -11.24 -9.20
C GLU A 83 1.73 -9.84 -9.81
N ASP A 84 0.90 -8.88 -9.42
CA ASP A 84 1.08 -7.48 -9.79
C ASP A 84 2.12 -6.83 -8.87
N VAL A 85 3.19 -6.27 -9.44
CA VAL A 85 4.29 -5.66 -8.67
C VAL A 85 4.35 -4.16 -8.94
N GLN A 86 4.24 -3.37 -7.88
CA GLN A 86 4.21 -1.91 -7.90
C GLN A 86 5.19 -1.31 -6.88
N LEU A 87 5.39 0.00 -6.91
CA LEU A 87 6.40 0.69 -6.10
C LEU A 87 5.88 1.06 -4.70
N HIS A 88 6.67 0.73 -3.70
CA HIS A 88 6.61 1.25 -2.33
C HIS A 88 7.92 1.93 -1.96
N THR A 89 7.90 2.95 -1.10
CA THR A 89 9.16 3.55 -0.64
C THR A 89 9.08 4.02 0.81
N HIS A 90 10.14 3.72 1.56
CA HIS A 90 10.45 4.24 2.88
C HIS A 90 11.78 5.02 2.89
N PRO A 91 11.88 6.13 2.15
CA PRO A 91 13.18 6.80 1.95
C PRO A 91 13.79 7.36 3.24
N GLU A 92 13.04 7.41 4.34
CA GLU A 92 13.56 7.73 5.66
C GLU A 92 14.57 6.71 6.21
N TYR A 93 14.65 5.52 5.60
CA TYR A 93 15.65 4.48 5.95
C TYR A 93 16.89 4.51 5.08
N LEU A 94 16.92 5.32 4.03
CA LEU A 94 18.11 5.46 3.20
C LEU A 94 19.26 6.11 3.99
N PRO A 95 20.50 5.64 3.80
CA PRO A 95 21.65 6.23 4.46
C PRO A 95 21.91 7.66 3.94
N PRO A 96 22.50 8.55 4.78
CA PRO A 96 22.84 9.91 4.37
C PRO A 96 23.72 9.97 3.12
N GLU A 97 24.62 8.99 2.95
CA GLU A 97 25.54 8.86 1.82
C GLU A 97 24.78 8.73 0.50
N PHE A 98 23.67 7.98 0.48
CA PHE A 98 22.80 7.86 -0.71
C PHE A 98 22.32 9.24 -1.19
N TRP A 99 21.88 10.08 -0.28
CA TRP A 99 21.40 11.42 -0.64
C TRP A 99 22.53 12.32 -1.11
N ALA A 100 23.67 12.30 -0.41
CA ALA A 100 24.85 13.10 -0.76
C ALA A 100 25.42 12.74 -2.15
N GLU A 101 25.48 11.45 -2.49
CA GLU A 101 25.91 10.97 -3.82
C GLU A 101 25.03 11.48 -4.95
N HIS A 102 23.77 11.81 -4.66
CA HIS A 102 22.80 12.33 -5.63
C HIS A 102 22.56 13.84 -5.51
N GLY A 103 23.36 14.54 -4.71
CA GLY A 103 23.30 16.02 -4.58
C GLY A 103 22.17 16.53 -3.69
N PHE A 104 21.66 15.69 -2.78
CA PHE A 104 20.61 16.07 -1.82
C PHE A 104 21.09 15.99 -0.38
N GLU A 105 20.52 16.85 0.45
CA GLU A 105 20.63 16.73 1.91
C GLU A 105 19.82 15.51 2.40
N ALA A 106 20.34 14.80 3.43
CA ALA A 106 19.59 13.72 4.05
C ALA A 106 18.29 14.22 4.71
N ASN A 107 18.31 15.42 5.29
CA ASN A 107 17.13 16.07 5.85
C ASN A 107 16.39 16.92 4.78
N PRO A 108 15.08 17.10 4.89
CA PRO A 108 14.19 16.34 5.79
C PRO A 108 14.20 14.85 5.44
N ARG A 109 14.02 13.98 6.46
CA ARG A 109 14.01 12.52 6.25
C ARG A 109 12.66 12.00 5.79
N MET A 110 11.58 12.65 6.21
CA MET A 110 10.23 12.15 5.97
C MET A 110 9.69 12.60 4.61
N PRO A 111 9.12 11.69 3.80
CA PRO A 111 8.66 11.99 2.44
C PRO A 111 7.64 13.13 2.36
N ASN A 112 6.80 13.28 3.38
CA ASN A 112 5.81 14.36 3.43
C ASN A 112 6.43 15.77 3.64
N GLU A 113 7.73 15.85 3.85
CA GLU A 113 8.48 17.10 4.04
C GLU A 113 9.45 17.40 2.88
N TYR A 114 9.47 16.51 1.85
CA TYR A 114 10.40 16.68 0.73
C TYR A 114 10.05 17.87 -0.14
N SER A 115 11.10 18.54 -0.64
CA SER A 115 10.96 19.50 -1.73
C SER A 115 10.48 18.78 -3.00
N PRO A 116 9.86 19.50 -3.96
CA PRO A 116 9.45 18.92 -5.24
C PRO A 116 10.60 18.22 -5.98
N GLU A 117 11.82 18.77 -5.92
CA GLU A 117 13.01 18.22 -6.59
C GLU A 117 13.45 16.90 -5.94
N LYS A 118 13.51 16.85 -4.60
CA LYS A 118 13.86 15.64 -3.85
C LYS A 118 12.82 14.55 -4.04
N ALA A 119 11.54 14.91 -4.05
CA ALA A 119 10.44 13.98 -4.34
C ALA A 119 10.53 13.43 -5.77
N ALA A 120 10.76 14.31 -6.77
CA ALA A 120 10.89 13.91 -8.16
C ALA A 120 12.07 12.95 -8.38
N PHE A 121 13.23 13.25 -7.80
CA PHE A 121 14.38 12.37 -7.84
C PHE A 121 14.07 11.00 -7.24
N ALA A 122 13.53 10.95 -6.02
CA ALA A 122 13.25 9.69 -5.35
C ALA A 122 12.24 8.83 -6.14
N MET A 123 11.17 9.43 -6.66
CA MET A 123 10.17 8.69 -7.43
C MET A 123 10.75 8.16 -8.74
N GLN A 124 11.51 8.97 -9.48
CA GLN A 124 12.15 8.53 -10.72
C GLN A 124 13.16 7.41 -10.47
N TYR A 125 14.07 7.60 -9.50
CA TYR A 125 15.12 6.63 -9.17
C TYR A 125 14.55 5.24 -8.83
N PHE A 126 13.60 5.18 -7.90
CA PHE A 126 13.05 3.90 -7.47
C PHE A 126 12.06 3.30 -8.48
N SER A 127 11.36 4.13 -9.26
CA SER A 127 10.55 3.67 -10.36
C SER A 127 11.39 3.00 -11.45
N ASP A 128 12.50 3.63 -11.86
CA ASP A 128 13.41 3.07 -12.84
C ASP A 128 14.07 1.79 -12.35
N LEU A 129 14.52 1.77 -11.08
CA LEU A 129 15.10 0.59 -10.46
C LEU A 129 14.13 -0.60 -10.50
N LEU A 130 12.89 -0.40 -10.04
CA LEU A 130 11.89 -1.46 -10.04
C LEU A 130 11.49 -1.86 -11.45
N ALA A 131 11.28 -0.91 -12.36
CA ALA A 131 10.91 -1.18 -13.76
C ALA A 131 11.97 -2.03 -14.47
N GLN A 132 13.26 -1.75 -14.24
CA GLN A 132 14.37 -2.54 -14.78
C GLN A 132 14.30 -4.01 -14.33
N VAL A 133 14.00 -4.25 -13.06
CA VAL A 133 13.97 -5.61 -12.49
C VAL A 133 12.73 -6.38 -12.90
N LYS A 134 11.56 -5.73 -12.92
CA LYS A 134 10.29 -6.38 -13.29
C LYS A 134 10.09 -6.50 -14.82
N GLY A 135 10.83 -5.74 -15.63
CA GLY A 135 10.73 -5.75 -17.09
C GLY A 135 9.57 -4.94 -17.68
N GLU A 136 8.85 -4.19 -16.87
CA GLU A 136 7.68 -3.39 -17.26
C GLU A 136 7.62 -2.09 -16.45
N PRO A 137 6.95 -1.02 -16.98
CA PRO A 137 6.78 0.22 -16.25
C PRO A 137 6.06 0.04 -14.91
N VAL A 138 6.41 0.86 -13.94
CA VAL A 138 5.66 1.02 -12.68
C VAL A 138 4.42 1.87 -12.96
N LEU A 139 3.25 1.36 -12.58
CA LEU A 139 1.97 2.03 -12.81
C LEU A 139 1.32 2.52 -11.52
N GLY A 140 1.69 1.93 -10.39
CA GLY A 140 1.12 2.22 -9.08
C GLY A 140 2.15 2.52 -8.01
N PHE A 141 1.78 3.35 -7.05
CA PHE A 141 2.64 3.76 -5.96
C PHE A 141 1.89 3.82 -4.63
N ARG A 142 2.57 3.40 -3.55
CA ARG A 142 2.18 3.66 -2.16
C ARG A 142 3.37 4.16 -1.37
N SER A 143 3.18 5.27 -0.64
CA SER A 143 4.21 5.85 0.22
C SER A 143 4.27 5.14 1.57
N GLY A 144 5.47 4.94 2.05
CA GLY A 144 5.73 4.36 3.36
C GLY A 144 5.03 5.13 4.47
N SER A 145 4.38 4.40 5.37
CA SER A 145 3.58 4.98 6.46
C SER A 145 2.51 5.99 5.99
N PHE A 146 2.18 6.03 4.70
CA PHE A 146 1.30 7.03 4.06
C PHE A 146 1.79 8.47 4.26
N ARG A 147 3.11 8.69 4.16
CA ARG A 147 3.74 10.00 4.24
C ARG A 147 3.96 10.58 2.85
N TRP A 148 3.21 11.60 2.50
CA TRP A 148 3.24 12.20 1.18
C TRP A 148 2.78 13.68 1.19
N ASN A 149 3.10 14.42 0.13
CA ASN A 149 2.68 15.80 -0.11
C ASN A 149 2.38 16.02 -1.61
N ALA A 150 1.97 17.23 -1.98
CA ALA A 150 1.69 17.59 -3.38
C ALA A 150 2.90 17.36 -4.30
N GLY A 151 4.11 17.71 -3.84
CA GLY A 151 5.34 17.49 -4.62
C GLY A 151 5.58 16.03 -4.99
N MET A 152 5.18 15.10 -4.11
CA MET A 152 5.25 13.67 -4.40
C MET A 152 4.21 13.26 -5.45
N LEU A 153 2.97 13.76 -5.39
CA LEU A 153 1.95 13.49 -6.41
C LEU A 153 2.37 14.02 -7.79
N GLU A 154 2.98 15.21 -7.84
CA GLU A 154 3.56 15.75 -9.07
C GLU A 154 4.73 14.89 -9.59
N ALA A 155 5.55 14.36 -8.69
CA ALA A 155 6.63 13.43 -9.02
C ALA A 155 6.10 12.13 -9.63
N LEU A 156 4.98 11.58 -9.12
CA LEU A 156 4.33 10.40 -9.70
C LEU A 156 3.91 10.66 -11.15
N ALA A 157 3.24 11.78 -11.41
CA ALA A 157 2.81 12.14 -12.76
C ALA A 157 4.01 12.26 -13.73
N LYS A 158 5.10 12.88 -13.28
CA LYS A 158 6.35 13.03 -14.07
C LYS A 158 7.03 11.69 -14.35
N ALA A 159 7.02 10.77 -13.40
CA ALA A 159 7.57 9.41 -13.54
C ALA A 159 6.65 8.45 -14.34
N GLY A 160 5.49 8.91 -14.80
CA GLY A 160 4.53 8.09 -15.53
C GLY A 160 3.72 7.13 -14.65
N ILE A 161 3.78 7.28 -13.34
CA ILE A 161 3.00 6.48 -12.37
C ILE A 161 1.57 7.02 -12.33
N ARG A 162 0.62 6.20 -12.72
CA ARG A 162 -0.76 6.61 -12.99
C ARG A 162 -1.71 6.44 -11.81
N LEU A 163 -1.36 5.55 -10.85
CA LEU A 163 -2.20 5.24 -9.69
C LEU A 163 -1.43 5.47 -8.40
N SER A 164 -1.98 6.30 -7.53
CA SER A 164 -1.59 6.48 -6.14
C SER A 164 -2.53 5.66 -5.23
N SER A 165 -2.00 5.08 -4.15
CA SER A 165 -2.79 4.47 -3.08
C SER A 165 -2.36 5.04 -1.72
N ASN A 166 -2.37 6.35 -1.62
CA ASN A 166 -1.82 7.11 -0.49
C ASN A 166 -2.89 7.74 0.40
N ASN A 167 -4.11 7.96 -0.12
CA ASN A 167 -5.15 8.66 0.59
C ASN A 167 -5.65 7.85 1.80
N SER A 168 -5.38 8.36 2.99
CA SER A 168 -5.76 7.77 4.28
C SER A 168 -6.08 8.84 5.30
N ILE A 169 -7.31 8.87 5.77
CA ILE A 169 -7.78 9.82 6.77
C ILE A 169 -7.12 9.55 8.13
N ILE A 170 -6.91 8.27 8.47
CA ILE A 170 -6.18 7.88 9.68
C ILE A 170 -4.77 8.48 9.66
N SER A 171 -4.07 8.37 8.54
CA SER A 171 -2.70 8.88 8.41
C SER A 171 -2.65 10.42 8.44
N ARG A 172 -3.62 11.09 7.82
CA ARG A 172 -3.76 12.55 7.94
C ARG A 172 -3.99 12.97 9.39
N ASN A 173 -4.86 12.26 10.13
CA ASN A 173 -5.12 12.56 11.54
C ASN A 173 -3.89 12.32 12.44
N GLN A 174 -2.91 11.56 11.96
CA GLN A 174 -1.61 11.32 12.60
C GLN A 174 -0.52 12.32 12.13
N GLY A 175 -0.86 13.33 11.33
CA GLY A 175 0.09 14.32 10.81
C GLY A 175 1.08 13.77 9.76
N LYS A 176 0.77 12.66 9.10
CA LYS A 176 1.64 12.03 8.10
C LYS A 176 1.49 12.62 6.70
N CYS A 177 0.43 13.34 6.45
CA CYS A 177 0.20 14.16 5.27
C CYS A 177 -0.64 15.38 5.65
N THR A 178 -0.61 16.42 4.82
CA THR A 178 -1.34 17.68 5.09
C THR A 178 -2.80 17.59 4.73
N TYR A 179 -3.15 16.75 3.78
CA TYR A 179 -4.49 16.57 3.25
C TYR A 179 -4.83 15.10 3.06
N SER A 180 -6.11 14.78 3.14
CA SER A 180 -6.72 13.53 2.70
C SER A 180 -8.16 13.80 2.31
N GLU A 181 -8.57 13.40 1.12
CA GLU A 181 -9.96 13.47 0.69
C GLU A 181 -10.81 12.51 1.55
N PRO A 182 -11.93 12.97 2.11
CA PRO A 182 -12.75 12.15 3.03
C PRO A 182 -13.60 11.12 2.27
N THR A 183 -12.95 10.28 1.49
CA THR A 183 -13.58 9.22 0.71
C THR A 183 -12.72 7.95 0.70
N CYS A 184 -13.39 6.80 0.59
CA CYS A 184 -12.76 5.51 0.23
C CYS A 184 -13.14 5.08 -1.19
N TYR A 185 -13.77 5.96 -1.98
CA TYR A 185 -14.07 5.74 -3.39
C TYR A 185 -12.99 6.37 -4.26
N PRO A 186 -12.63 5.76 -5.41
CA PRO A 186 -11.61 6.31 -6.29
C PRO A 186 -11.90 7.76 -6.71
N PHE A 187 -10.86 8.53 -6.89
CA PHE A 187 -10.92 9.89 -7.42
C PHE A 187 -9.68 10.22 -8.25
N GLN A 188 -9.64 11.37 -8.86
CA GLN A 188 -8.51 11.82 -9.67
C GLN A 188 -7.94 13.11 -9.08
N TRP A 189 -6.63 13.18 -8.95
CA TRP A 189 -5.93 14.44 -8.68
C TRP A 189 -5.92 15.34 -9.91
N SER A 190 -5.86 16.67 -9.71
CA SER A 190 -5.87 17.65 -10.81
C SER A 190 -4.71 17.50 -11.81
N ASN A 191 -3.61 16.85 -11.39
CA ASN A 191 -2.48 16.50 -12.24
C ASN A 191 -2.65 15.19 -13.06
N GLY A 192 -3.81 14.57 -13.00
CA GLY A 192 -4.15 13.36 -13.76
C GLY A 192 -3.87 12.03 -13.06
N VAL A 193 -3.15 12.01 -11.93
CA VAL A 193 -2.92 10.79 -11.15
C VAL A 193 -4.24 10.32 -10.53
N LEU A 194 -4.56 9.05 -10.71
CA LEU A 194 -5.72 8.42 -10.07
C LEU A 194 -5.38 8.04 -8.62
N GLU A 195 -6.37 8.04 -7.77
CA GLU A 195 -6.21 7.61 -6.37
C GLU A 195 -7.12 6.42 -6.07
N ALA A 196 -6.53 5.37 -5.50
CA ALA A 196 -7.21 4.24 -4.88
C ALA A 196 -7.12 4.37 -3.35
N PRO A 197 -8.09 5.05 -2.71
CA PRO A 197 -8.01 5.37 -1.29
C PRO A 197 -8.08 4.13 -0.42
N MET A 198 -7.43 4.20 0.74
CA MET A 198 -7.54 3.16 1.76
C MET A 198 -8.98 3.02 2.24
N THR A 199 -9.44 1.78 2.40
CA THR A 199 -10.77 1.53 2.95
C THR A 199 -10.76 1.73 4.46
N GLU A 200 -11.40 2.79 4.90
CA GLU A 200 -11.48 3.22 6.30
C GLU A 200 -12.93 3.43 6.73
N LYS A 201 -13.21 3.15 7.98
CA LYS A 201 -14.51 3.35 8.62
C LYS A 201 -14.37 4.28 9.80
N GLN A 202 -15.39 5.09 10.03
CA GLN A 202 -15.45 6.03 11.14
C GLN A 202 -16.65 5.76 12.01
N PHE A 203 -16.46 5.78 13.32
CA PHE A 203 -17.50 5.71 14.30
C PHE A 203 -17.38 6.91 15.28
N PHE A 204 -18.47 7.60 15.51
CA PHE A 204 -18.57 8.68 16.46
C PHE A 204 -19.32 8.20 17.70
N PRO A 205 -18.62 7.75 18.78
CA PRO A 205 -19.29 7.47 20.04
C PRO A 205 -19.75 8.80 20.67
N ALA A 206 -20.91 8.80 21.29
CA ALA A 206 -21.39 9.97 22.03
C ALA A 206 -20.34 10.41 23.05
N PHE A 207 -20.01 11.71 23.05
CA PHE A 207 -19.07 12.34 23.96
C PHE A 207 -17.58 11.92 23.86
N HIS A 208 -17.15 11.20 22.81
CA HIS A 208 -15.78 10.76 22.61
C HIS A 208 -15.23 11.17 21.23
N LYS A 209 -13.88 11.10 21.10
CA LYS A 209 -13.23 11.27 19.79
C LYS A 209 -13.66 10.18 18.83
N ALA A 210 -13.75 10.53 17.55
CA ALA A 210 -14.03 9.56 16.50
C ALA A 210 -13.04 8.37 16.54
N LEU A 211 -13.59 7.16 16.49
CA LEU A 211 -12.82 5.94 16.32
C LEU A 211 -12.73 5.59 14.84
N TRP A 212 -11.53 5.22 14.41
CA TRP A 212 -11.25 4.86 13.03
C TRP A 212 -10.73 3.44 12.94
N GLY A 213 -11.14 2.72 11.89
CA GLY A 213 -10.60 1.41 11.54
C GLY A 213 -10.24 1.37 10.06
N ARG A 214 -9.06 0.84 9.73
CA ARG A 214 -8.61 0.56 8.36
C ARG A 214 -8.83 -0.92 8.03
N MET A 215 -9.19 -1.20 6.79
CA MET A 215 -9.27 -2.56 6.27
C MET A 215 -7.84 -3.09 6.05
N GLN A 216 -7.29 -3.71 7.06
CA GLN A 216 -5.92 -4.22 7.11
C GLN A 216 -5.90 -5.60 7.74
N TYR A 217 -5.16 -6.55 7.16
CA TYR A 217 -4.98 -7.87 7.76
C TYR A 217 -3.59 -7.99 8.44
N PRO A 218 -3.47 -8.55 9.65
CA PRO A 218 -4.58 -8.88 10.56
C PRO A 218 -5.45 -7.67 10.82
N PHE A 219 -6.75 -7.89 10.92
CA PHE A 219 -7.67 -6.77 11.12
C PHE A 219 -7.31 -5.98 12.37
N SER A 220 -7.24 -4.67 12.24
CA SER A 220 -7.13 -3.80 13.40
C SER A 220 -8.26 -4.10 14.37
N GLU A 221 -7.96 -4.07 15.66
CA GLU A 221 -8.94 -4.30 16.72
C GLU A 221 -10.21 -3.46 16.51
N HIS A 222 -10.02 -2.19 16.09
CA HIS A 222 -11.13 -1.27 15.84
C HIS A 222 -11.96 -1.65 14.63
N PHE A 223 -11.35 -2.07 13.50
CA PHE A 223 -12.10 -2.41 12.29
C PHE A 223 -13.07 -3.58 12.48
N ASN A 224 -12.72 -4.54 13.33
CA ASN A 224 -13.49 -5.76 13.59
C ASN A 224 -14.52 -5.65 14.71
N LYS A 225 -14.57 -4.57 15.48
CA LYS A 225 -15.57 -4.41 16.53
C LYS A 225 -16.99 -4.55 15.95
N PRO A 226 -17.93 -5.17 16.67
CA PRO A 226 -19.28 -5.45 16.14
C PRO A 226 -19.98 -4.22 15.55
N PHE A 227 -19.88 -3.07 16.22
CA PHE A 227 -20.49 -1.82 15.74
C PHE A 227 -19.82 -1.29 14.47
N MET A 228 -18.48 -1.51 14.28
CA MET A 228 -17.78 -1.10 13.05
C MET A 228 -18.16 -1.95 11.85
N ARG A 229 -18.64 -3.19 12.06
CA ARG A 229 -19.12 -4.05 10.96
C ARG A 229 -20.39 -3.53 10.30
N LEU A 230 -21.18 -2.76 11.05
CA LEU A 230 -22.43 -2.16 10.56
C LEU A 230 -22.17 -0.88 9.75
N LEU A 231 -21.02 -0.25 9.90
CA LEU A 231 -20.66 0.99 9.20
C LEU A 231 -20.20 0.69 7.77
N ARG A 232 -20.60 1.55 6.86
CA ARG A 232 -20.06 1.55 5.49
C ARG A 232 -18.73 2.32 5.46
N PRO A 233 -17.80 1.97 4.56
CA PRO A 233 -16.66 2.80 4.27
C PRO A 233 -17.09 4.20 3.85
N LEU A 234 -16.30 5.21 4.17
CA LEU A 234 -16.57 6.60 3.81
C LEU A 234 -16.65 6.76 2.28
N GLY A 235 -17.62 7.53 1.83
CA GLY A 235 -17.77 7.84 0.41
C GLY A 235 -18.09 6.64 -0.49
N ALA A 236 -18.52 5.49 0.09
CA ALA A 236 -18.97 4.35 -0.70
C ALA A 236 -20.13 4.77 -1.61
N GLY A 237 -19.80 5.13 -2.84
CA GLY A 237 -20.71 5.73 -3.80
C GLY A 237 -21.88 4.84 -4.21
N GLY A 238 -22.91 5.43 -4.80
CA GLY A 238 -24.14 4.74 -5.22
C GLY A 238 -23.99 3.81 -6.43
N GLN A 239 -22.87 3.82 -7.15
CA GLN A 239 -22.68 3.10 -8.41
C GLN A 239 -22.00 1.73 -8.28
N GLY A 240 -21.42 1.41 -7.14
CA GLY A 240 -20.70 0.17 -6.88
C GLY A 240 -19.98 0.28 -5.55
N SER A 241 -19.23 -0.75 -5.15
CA SER A 241 -18.31 -0.66 -4.03
C SER A 241 -16.90 -0.89 -4.51
N PHE A 242 -15.99 -0.03 -4.08
CA PHE A 242 -14.57 -0.19 -4.27
C PHE A 242 -13.90 -0.28 -2.89
N GLN A 243 -12.96 -1.19 -2.73
CA GLN A 243 -12.23 -1.36 -1.48
C GLN A 243 -10.75 -1.64 -1.73
N VAL A 244 -9.91 -1.20 -0.82
CA VAL A 244 -8.48 -1.55 -0.76
C VAL A 244 -8.22 -2.21 0.58
N MET A 245 -7.70 -3.43 0.56
CA MET A 245 -7.26 -4.15 1.75
C MET A 245 -5.73 -4.11 1.82
N LEU A 246 -5.22 -3.73 2.98
CA LEU A 246 -3.79 -3.66 3.26
C LEU A 246 -3.31 -4.91 3.98
N LEU A 247 -2.22 -5.48 3.48
CA LEU A 247 -1.35 -6.41 4.19
C LEU A 247 0.09 -5.86 4.18
N HIS A 248 0.95 -6.48 4.99
CA HIS A 248 2.39 -6.38 4.84
C HIS A 248 2.95 -7.77 4.57
N SER A 249 4.14 -7.87 4.01
CA SER A 249 4.81 -9.15 3.75
C SER A 249 4.95 -10.02 5.01
N TRP A 250 4.99 -9.40 6.19
CA TRP A 250 5.04 -10.05 7.49
C TRP A 250 3.67 -10.23 8.19
N SER A 251 2.55 -9.96 7.55
CA SER A 251 1.21 -10.01 8.18
C SER A 251 0.83 -11.39 8.70
N LEU A 252 1.44 -12.44 8.19
CA LEU A 252 1.20 -13.82 8.57
C LEU A 252 2.20 -14.35 9.62
N LEU A 253 3.06 -13.47 10.15
CA LEU A 253 3.99 -13.75 11.22
C LEU A 253 3.43 -13.32 12.58
N TYR A 254 3.81 -14.00 13.64
CA TYR A 254 3.55 -13.56 15.00
C TYR A 254 4.52 -12.42 15.37
N TRP A 255 4.04 -11.45 16.11
CA TRP A 255 4.78 -10.30 16.63
C TRP A 255 4.92 -10.42 18.13
N ASP A 256 6.13 -10.26 18.63
CA ASP A 256 6.39 -10.20 20.06
C ASP A 256 6.09 -8.81 20.64
N GLU A 257 6.32 -8.65 21.93
CA GLU A 257 6.11 -7.40 22.67
C GLU A 257 7.02 -6.23 22.24
N ASN A 258 8.10 -6.53 21.50
CA ASN A 258 9.03 -5.55 20.95
C ASN A 258 8.73 -5.21 19.49
N ASP A 259 7.61 -5.67 18.95
CA ASP A 259 7.24 -5.53 17.55
C ASP A 259 8.21 -6.24 16.57
N TYR A 260 8.87 -7.32 16.99
CA TYR A 260 9.65 -8.19 16.11
C TYR A 260 8.81 -9.36 15.60
N ALA A 261 8.95 -9.64 14.31
CA ALA A 261 8.41 -10.86 13.72
C ALA A 261 9.27 -12.06 14.17
N THR A 262 8.68 -13.05 14.81
CA THR A 262 9.41 -14.11 15.50
C THR A 262 9.16 -15.51 15.00
N TYR A 263 7.95 -15.84 14.57
CA TYR A 263 7.63 -17.15 14.00
C TYR A 263 6.42 -17.10 13.07
N ARG A 264 6.24 -18.17 12.30
CA ARG A 264 5.07 -18.39 11.44
C ARG A 264 3.82 -18.57 12.30
N ASP A 265 2.77 -17.80 11.99
CA ASP A 265 1.49 -17.86 12.72
C ASP A 265 0.43 -18.59 11.88
N ASP A 266 0.25 -19.89 12.13
CA ASP A 266 -0.71 -20.72 11.40
C ASP A 266 -2.17 -20.29 11.62
N GLN A 267 -2.49 -19.64 12.76
CA GLN A 267 -3.83 -19.09 12.98
C GLN A 267 -4.11 -17.91 12.06
N ARG A 268 -3.12 -17.03 11.87
CA ARG A 268 -3.23 -15.92 10.91
C ARG A 268 -3.33 -16.44 9.48
N ILE A 269 -2.53 -17.44 9.11
CA ILE A 269 -2.58 -18.06 7.78
C ILE A 269 -3.98 -18.62 7.50
N GLU A 270 -4.53 -19.42 8.43
CA GLU A 270 -5.86 -19.99 8.27
C GLU A 270 -6.97 -18.91 8.31
N GLY A 271 -6.80 -17.88 9.14
CA GLY A 271 -7.69 -16.73 9.16
C GLY A 271 -7.70 -15.98 7.82
N TYR A 272 -6.52 -15.80 7.20
CA TYR A 272 -6.40 -15.17 5.88
C TYR A 272 -7.02 -16.03 4.78
N ARG A 273 -6.77 -17.35 4.78
CA ARG A 273 -7.41 -18.29 3.84
C ARG A 273 -8.94 -18.21 3.89
N LYS A 274 -9.53 -18.17 5.09
CA LYS A 274 -10.98 -18.01 5.26
C LYS A 274 -11.49 -16.67 4.74
N LEU A 275 -10.70 -15.62 4.92
CA LEU A 275 -11.02 -14.30 4.37
C LEU A 275 -11.01 -14.32 2.84
N LEU A 276 -9.95 -14.86 2.21
CA LEU A 276 -9.83 -14.96 0.75
C LEU A 276 -10.97 -15.78 0.13
N LYS A 277 -11.36 -16.88 0.74
CA LYS A 277 -12.53 -17.66 0.31
C LYS A 277 -13.82 -16.82 0.26
N LYS A 278 -13.99 -15.90 1.21
CA LYS A 278 -15.14 -14.99 1.23
C LYS A 278 -14.97 -13.88 0.18
N VAL A 279 -13.77 -13.36 0.04
CA VAL A 279 -13.44 -12.32 -0.95
C VAL A 279 -13.73 -12.83 -2.35
N ALA A 280 -13.24 -14.00 -2.73
CA ALA A 280 -13.47 -14.63 -4.03
C ALA A 280 -14.97 -14.79 -4.39
N LYS A 281 -15.81 -14.97 -3.37
CA LYS A 281 -17.27 -15.07 -3.56
C LYS A 281 -17.96 -13.72 -3.73
N ASP A 282 -17.48 -12.70 -3.01
CA ASP A 282 -18.22 -11.46 -2.81
C ASP A 282 -17.71 -10.29 -3.66
N TYR A 283 -16.48 -10.38 -4.21
CA TYR A 283 -15.79 -9.30 -4.91
C TYR A 283 -15.16 -9.76 -6.21
N ASP A 284 -15.06 -8.83 -7.14
CA ASP A 284 -14.16 -8.88 -8.29
C ASP A 284 -12.82 -8.30 -7.80
N VAL A 285 -11.83 -9.18 -7.57
CA VAL A 285 -10.49 -8.75 -7.14
C VAL A 285 -9.75 -8.23 -8.35
N ILE A 286 -9.16 -7.04 -8.22
CA ILE A 286 -8.48 -6.35 -9.33
C ILE A 286 -7.09 -5.86 -8.92
N THR A 287 -6.17 -5.87 -9.87
CA THR A 287 -4.81 -5.36 -9.80
C THR A 287 -4.73 -3.88 -10.23
N VAL A 288 -3.55 -3.26 -10.14
CA VAL A 288 -3.34 -1.87 -10.63
C VAL A 288 -3.60 -1.76 -12.14
N PRO A 289 -3.05 -2.61 -13.02
CA PRO A 289 -3.39 -2.54 -14.44
C PRO A 289 -4.89 -2.68 -14.73
N GLU A 290 -5.56 -3.63 -14.07
CA GLU A 290 -7.00 -3.83 -14.24
C GLU A 290 -7.83 -2.66 -13.71
N PHE A 291 -7.40 -2.00 -12.62
CA PHE A 291 -8.04 -0.77 -12.16
C PHE A 291 -7.97 0.32 -13.22
N LEU A 292 -6.79 0.53 -13.82
CA LEU A 292 -6.60 1.54 -14.87
C LEU A 292 -7.45 1.24 -16.11
N ASP A 293 -7.54 -0.01 -16.51
CA ASP A 293 -8.37 -0.48 -17.62
C ASP A 293 -9.87 -0.28 -17.34
N LEU A 294 -10.32 -0.63 -16.14
CA LEU A 294 -11.71 -0.45 -15.72
C LEU A 294 -12.08 1.04 -15.70
N GLN A 295 -11.20 1.90 -15.19
CA GLN A 295 -11.42 3.35 -15.22
C GLN A 295 -11.50 3.88 -16.64
N ALA A 296 -10.61 3.46 -17.53
CA ALA A 296 -10.64 3.86 -18.95
C ALA A 296 -11.94 3.45 -19.66
N ARG A 297 -12.57 2.37 -19.21
CA ARG A 297 -13.90 1.90 -19.71
C ARG A 297 -15.09 2.51 -18.97
N GLY A 298 -14.85 3.43 -18.02
CA GLY A 298 -15.91 4.11 -17.28
C GLY A 298 -16.57 3.27 -16.17
N ALA A 299 -15.94 2.18 -15.71
CA ALA A 299 -16.52 1.30 -14.70
C ALA A 299 -16.76 2.00 -13.35
N PHE A 300 -15.98 3.03 -13.04
CA PHE A 300 -16.12 3.84 -11.82
C PHE A 300 -16.96 5.12 -12.05
N GLY A 301 -17.47 5.34 -13.28
CA GLY A 301 -18.19 6.56 -13.66
C GLY A 301 -17.28 7.79 -13.70
N ASP A 302 -17.88 8.97 -13.61
CA ASP A 302 -17.15 10.23 -13.56
C ASP A 302 -16.52 10.37 -12.15
N LEU A 303 -15.19 10.32 -12.10
CA LEU A 303 -14.46 10.48 -10.85
C LEU A 303 -14.40 11.96 -10.46
N LYS A 304 -14.54 12.21 -9.15
CA LYS A 304 -14.28 13.53 -8.59
C LYS A 304 -12.85 13.93 -8.90
N THR A 305 -12.63 15.16 -9.38
CA THR A 305 -11.30 15.76 -9.45
C THR A 305 -11.02 16.53 -8.17
N VAL A 306 -9.86 16.29 -7.58
CA VAL A 306 -9.37 16.93 -6.35
C VAL A 306 -8.11 17.72 -6.68
N ASP A 307 -8.04 18.96 -6.24
CA ASP A 307 -6.88 19.81 -6.48
C ASP A 307 -5.66 19.30 -5.70
N VAL A 308 -4.55 19.03 -6.40
CA VAL A 308 -3.30 18.56 -5.82
C VAL A 308 -2.70 19.57 -4.84
N GLU A 309 -2.93 20.87 -5.04
CA GLU A 309 -2.44 21.94 -4.18
C GLU A 309 -3.02 21.91 -2.77
N LEU A 310 -4.15 21.24 -2.54
CA LEU A 310 -4.67 21.00 -1.19
C LEU A 310 -3.70 20.19 -0.33
N ALA A 311 -2.82 19.40 -0.94
CA ALA A 311 -1.79 18.60 -0.27
C ALA A 311 -0.41 19.29 -0.26
N ALA A 312 -0.30 20.55 -0.66
CA ALA A 312 0.94 21.31 -0.59
C ALA A 312 1.43 21.49 0.86
N LEU A 313 2.73 21.61 1.01
CA LEU A 313 3.33 21.97 2.29
C LEU A 313 2.84 23.40 2.63
N LYS A 314 2.35 23.56 3.84
CA LYS A 314 2.07 24.91 4.33
C LYS A 314 3.40 25.58 4.65
N ALA A 315 3.60 26.74 4.04
CA ALA A 315 4.75 27.60 4.30
C ALA A 315 4.84 28.00 5.78
#